data_b2b9269fd9113894fa2b1d584225eaf7
#
_entry.id   b2b9269fd9113894fa2b1d584225eaf7
#
_cell.length_a   1.000
_cell.length_b   1.000
_cell.length_c   1.000
_cell.angle_alpha   90.00
_cell.angle_beta   90.00
_cell.angle_gamma   90.00
#
_symmetry.space_group_name_H-M   'P 1'
#
loop_
_entity.id
_entity.type
_entity.pdbx_description
1 polymer ?
#
loop_
_entity_poly.entity_id
_entity_poly.type
_entity_poly.pdbx_seq_one_letter_code
_entity_poly.pdbx_strand_id
1 'polypeptide(L)'
;PRPTGWLGGWQGAVVIALESGRPFNVFAGGDFNGDGNPNSDRPGLLPRNSFRGPGFAAVDVRLGRHFQLGEHSRLEVTLDAFNVANRVNIRDLNLAYGGINLDLPPNPLLQFGAPRDVFGARQLQLGVKLRF
;
A
#
# COMPACT_ATOMS: atom_id res chain seq x y z
N PRO A 1 -30.83 24.61 -16.37
CA PRO A 1 -29.88 25.71 -16.31
C PRO A 1 -28.50 25.13 -15.92
N ARG A 2 -27.53 25.29 -16.81
CA ARG A 2 -26.13 24.90 -16.47
C ARG A 2 -25.65 25.94 -15.45
N PRO A 3 -25.05 25.57 -14.34
CA PRO A 3 -24.44 26.53 -13.44
C PRO A 3 -23.28 27.22 -14.16
N THR A 4 -23.60 28.39 -14.74
CA THR A 4 -22.63 29.28 -15.35
C THR A 4 -22.08 30.17 -14.27
N GLY A 5 -20.90 29.83 -13.77
CA GLY A 5 -20.24 30.63 -12.76
C GLY A 5 -19.00 29.91 -12.21
N TRP A 6 -18.29 30.58 -11.30
CA TRP A 6 -17.10 30.05 -10.65
C TRP A 6 -17.34 28.74 -9.89
N LEU A 7 -18.60 28.40 -9.56
CA LEU A 7 -19.00 27.11 -8.95
C LEU A 7 -19.21 25.98 -9.95
N GLY A 8 -19.27 26.29 -11.26
CA GLY A 8 -19.49 25.27 -12.29
C GLY A 8 -18.22 24.55 -12.73
N GLY A 9 -18.39 23.37 -13.34
CA GLY A 9 -17.30 22.63 -13.98
C GLY A 9 -16.40 21.83 -13.02
N TRP A 10 -16.77 21.69 -11.75
CA TRP A 10 -16.06 20.89 -10.79
C TRP A 10 -16.42 19.39 -10.88
N GLN A 11 -15.42 18.55 -10.69
CA GLN A 11 -15.56 17.11 -10.53
C GLN A 11 -14.72 16.68 -9.34
N GLY A 12 -15.28 15.79 -8.51
CA GLY A 12 -14.59 15.22 -7.38
C GLY A 12 -14.76 13.69 -7.34
N ALA A 13 -13.73 12.98 -6.95
CA ALA A 13 -13.77 11.56 -6.67
C ALA A 13 -12.94 11.24 -5.42
N VAL A 14 -13.42 10.28 -4.63
CA VAL A 14 -12.73 9.77 -3.46
C VAL A 14 -12.71 8.25 -3.55
N VAL A 15 -11.54 7.66 -3.33
CA VAL A 15 -11.37 6.21 -3.21
C VAL A 15 -10.86 5.92 -1.82
N ILE A 16 -11.54 5.03 -1.10
CA ILE A 16 -11.15 4.57 0.22
C ILE A 16 -10.85 3.09 0.12
N ALA A 17 -9.63 2.70 0.44
CA ALA A 17 -9.19 1.31 0.49
C ALA A 17 -8.86 0.92 1.93
N LEU A 18 -9.54 -0.10 2.44
CA LEU A 18 -9.35 -0.65 3.77
C LEU A 18 -9.21 -2.16 3.64
N GLU A 19 -8.09 -2.69 4.13
CA GLU A 19 -7.85 -4.12 4.15
C GLU A 19 -7.41 -4.55 5.55
N SER A 20 -7.87 -5.72 5.98
CA SER A 20 -7.34 -6.37 7.18
C SER A 20 -5.92 -6.86 6.93
N GLY A 21 -5.15 -7.08 8.00
CA GLY A 21 -3.81 -7.63 7.89
C GLY A 21 -3.79 -8.94 7.12
N ARG A 22 -2.85 -9.06 6.19
CA ARG A 22 -2.64 -10.27 5.38
C ARG A 22 -1.99 -11.36 6.22
N PRO A 23 -2.34 -12.62 5.99
CA PRO A 23 -1.61 -13.73 6.60
C PRO A 23 -0.26 -13.94 5.90
N PHE A 24 0.75 -14.27 6.69
CA PHE A 24 2.10 -14.55 6.24
C PHE A 24 2.61 -15.88 6.78
N ASN A 25 3.52 -16.51 6.03
CA ASN A 25 4.30 -17.64 6.52
C ASN A 25 5.49 -17.12 7.33
N VAL A 26 5.74 -17.75 8.46
CA VAL A 26 6.98 -17.57 9.20
C VAL A 26 8.00 -18.59 8.68
N PHE A 27 9.21 -18.14 8.42
CA PHE A 27 10.30 -18.99 7.92
C PHE A 27 11.37 -19.19 8.98
N ALA A 28 12.00 -20.35 8.97
CA ALA A 28 13.11 -20.63 9.88
C ALA A 28 14.34 -19.77 9.56
N GLY A 29 14.49 -19.33 8.30
CA GLY A 29 15.60 -18.47 7.87
C GLY A 29 16.84 -19.25 7.41
N GLY A 30 16.71 -20.53 7.16
CA GLY A 30 17.74 -21.41 6.61
C GLY A 30 17.13 -22.69 6.07
N ASP A 31 17.90 -23.43 5.29
CA ASP A 31 17.56 -24.76 4.80
C ASP A 31 17.96 -25.80 5.84
N PHE A 32 17.04 -26.16 6.72
CA PHE A 32 17.27 -27.10 7.81
C PHE A 32 16.92 -28.54 7.44
N ASN A 33 16.12 -28.74 6.40
CA ASN A 33 15.74 -30.05 5.91
C ASN A 33 16.63 -30.56 4.75
N GLY A 34 17.50 -29.67 4.20
CA GLY A 34 18.45 -30.03 3.15
C GLY A 34 17.82 -30.19 1.75
N ASP A 35 16.63 -29.58 1.52
CA ASP A 35 15.94 -29.64 0.23
C ASP A 35 16.41 -28.58 -0.78
N GLY A 36 17.35 -27.72 -0.38
CA GLY A 36 17.89 -26.62 -1.19
C GLY A 36 17.02 -25.36 -1.19
N ASN A 37 15.95 -25.31 -0.41
CA ASN A 37 15.06 -24.17 -0.34
C ASN A 37 14.94 -23.57 1.08
N PRO A 38 15.70 -22.51 1.40
CA PRO A 38 15.69 -21.92 2.74
C PRO A 38 14.36 -21.24 3.11
N ASN A 39 13.45 -21.09 2.15
CA ASN A 39 12.13 -20.48 2.36
C ASN A 39 11.01 -21.51 2.54
N SER A 40 11.33 -22.81 2.58
CA SER A 40 10.36 -23.87 2.83
C SER A 40 10.23 -24.22 4.30
N ASP A 41 11.32 -24.08 5.06
CA ASP A 41 11.38 -24.48 6.46
C ASP A 41 10.69 -23.49 7.39
N ARG A 42 9.91 -24.00 8.30
CA ARG A 42 9.18 -23.22 9.30
C ARG A 42 9.63 -23.59 10.71
N PRO A 43 9.74 -22.62 11.61
CA PRO A 43 10.14 -22.88 12.98
C PRO A 43 9.08 -23.73 13.69
N GLY A 44 9.53 -24.73 14.41
CA GLY A 44 8.66 -25.70 15.08
C GLY A 44 7.67 -26.33 14.11
N LEU A 45 6.46 -26.52 14.57
CA LEU A 45 5.35 -27.04 13.76
C LEU A 45 4.36 -25.94 13.37
N LEU A 46 4.84 -24.70 13.20
CA LEU A 46 3.97 -23.59 12.83
C LEU A 46 3.26 -23.88 11.50
N PRO A 47 1.95 -23.74 11.46
CA PRO A 47 1.19 -23.92 10.22
C PRO A 47 1.50 -22.79 9.23
N ARG A 48 1.05 -22.95 7.99
CA ARG A 48 1.07 -21.87 7.01
C ARG A 48 0.20 -20.72 7.50
N ASN A 49 0.60 -19.48 7.14
CA ASN A 49 -0.16 -18.28 7.45
C ASN A 49 -0.38 -18.06 8.96
N SER A 50 0.60 -18.46 9.77
CA SER A 50 0.55 -18.36 11.23
C SER A 50 0.78 -16.93 11.75
N PHE A 51 1.31 -16.06 10.94
CA PHE A 51 1.53 -14.65 11.29
C PHE A 51 0.56 -13.74 10.51
N ARG A 52 0.02 -12.74 11.18
CA ARG A 52 -0.84 -11.73 10.56
C ARG A 52 -0.15 -10.38 10.61
N GLY A 53 0.07 -9.81 9.44
CA GLY A 53 0.65 -8.47 9.31
C GLY A 53 -0.33 -7.36 9.66
N PRO A 54 0.12 -6.11 9.60
CA PRO A 54 -0.72 -4.94 9.81
C PRO A 54 -1.74 -4.77 8.68
N GLY A 55 -2.85 -4.10 8.98
CA GLY A 55 -3.86 -3.74 8.00
C GLY A 55 -3.39 -2.59 7.10
N PHE A 56 -4.01 -2.49 5.93
CA PHE A 56 -3.82 -1.42 4.97
C PHE A 56 -4.98 -0.42 5.05
N ALA A 57 -4.68 0.88 4.95
CA ALA A 57 -5.68 1.91 4.77
C ALA A 57 -5.11 3.06 3.93
N ALA A 58 -5.81 3.44 2.88
CA ALA A 58 -5.48 4.59 2.05
C ALA A 58 -6.75 5.34 1.66
N VAL A 59 -6.61 6.64 1.51
CA VAL A 59 -7.64 7.52 0.98
C VAL A 59 -7.01 8.31 -0.15
N ASP A 60 -7.58 8.19 -1.34
CA ASP A 60 -7.16 8.91 -2.53
C ASP A 60 -8.26 9.89 -2.93
N VAL A 61 -7.88 11.09 -3.31
CA VAL A 61 -8.80 12.16 -3.69
C VAL A 61 -8.40 12.71 -5.03
N ARG A 62 -9.37 12.85 -5.93
CA ARG A 62 -9.23 13.61 -7.18
C ARG A 62 -10.17 14.79 -7.17
N LEU A 63 -9.64 15.96 -7.50
CA LEU A 63 -10.41 17.17 -7.77
C LEU A 63 -10.06 17.66 -9.16
N GLY A 64 -11.08 17.82 -10.00
CA GLY A 64 -10.94 18.31 -11.35
C GLY A 64 -11.82 19.53 -11.57
N ARG A 65 -11.38 20.41 -12.46
CA ARG A 65 -12.18 21.50 -12.95
C ARG A 65 -11.94 21.72 -14.44
N HIS A 66 -13.04 21.96 -15.19
CA HIS A 66 -12.94 22.36 -16.57
C HIS A 66 -13.45 23.78 -16.79
N PHE A 67 -12.70 24.45 -17.63
CA PHE A 67 -12.96 25.81 -18.06
C PHE A 67 -13.27 25.79 -19.55
N GLN A 68 -14.40 26.38 -19.96
CA GLN A 68 -14.68 26.61 -21.36
C GLN A 68 -13.94 27.88 -21.78
N LEU A 69 -13.00 27.76 -22.72
CA LEU A 69 -12.17 28.87 -23.19
C LEU A 69 -12.74 29.51 -24.48
N GLY A 70 -13.73 28.84 -25.09
CA GLY A 70 -14.37 29.29 -26.34
C GLY A 70 -15.39 28.26 -26.78
N GLU A 71 -15.90 28.39 -28.00
CA GLU A 71 -16.91 27.46 -28.50
C GLU A 71 -16.38 26.02 -28.65
N HIS A 72 -15.11 25.87 -29.02
CA HIS A 72 -14.49 24.59 -29.32
C HIS A 72 -13.32 24.22 -28.38
N SER A 73 -12.92 25.13 -27.48
CA SER A 73 -11.74 24.92 -26.63
C SER A 73 -12.11 24.75 -25.16
N ARG A 74 -11.56 23.72 -24.53
CA ARG A 74 -11.75 23.39 -23.11
C ARG A 74 -10.43 23.11 -22.42
N LEU A 75 -10.21 23.75 -21.29
CA LEU A 75 -9.10 23.46 -20.37
C LEU A 75 -9.62 22.61 -19.20
N GLU A 76 -8.95 21.52 -18.92
CA GLU A 76 -9.20 20.67 -17.76
C GLU A 76 -7.96 20.69 -16.86
N VAL A 77 -8.17 21.00 -15.60
CA VAL A 77 -7.15 20.98 -14.56
C VAL A 77 -7.56 19.95 -13.53
N THR A 78 -6.67 19.03 -13.19
CA THR A 78 -6.90 17.97 -12.20
C THR A 78 -5.82 18.00 -11.12
N LEU A 79 -6.24 17.80 -9.89
CA LEU A 79 -5.36 17.57 -8.74
C LEU A 79 -5.69 16.19 -8.18
N ASP A 80 -4.69 15.31 -8.19
CA ASP A 80 -4.75 13.99 -7.58
C ASP A 80 -3.91 13.98 -6.31
N ALA A 81 -4.48 13.48 -5.24
CA ALA A 81 -3.81 13.29 -3.97
C ALA A 81 -3.96 11.82 -3.56
N PHE A 82 -2.85 11.08 -3.56
CA PHE A 82 -2.79 9.67 -3.16
C PHE A 82 -2.32 9.56 -1.73
N ASN A 83 -2.90 8.63 -0.98
CA ASN A 83 -2.62 8.40 0.42
C ASN A 83 -2.69 9.71 1.23
N VAL A 84 -3.81 10.41 1.16
CA VAL A 84 -4.01 11.75 1.74
C VAL A 84 -3.68 11.78 3.23
N ALA A 85 -4.02 10.73 3.96
CA ALA A 85 -3.72 10.58 5.38
C ALA A 85 -2.22 10.40 5.66
N ASN A 86 -1.38 10.19 4.63
CA ASN A 86 0.04 9.89 4.75
C ASN A 86 0.34 8.73 5.71
N ARG A 87 -0.54 7.73 5.71
CA ARG A 87 -0.35 6.55 6.55
C ARG A 87 0.77 5.68 5.98
N VAL A 88 1.64 5.21 6.85
CA VAL A 88 2.62 4.18 6.50
C VAL A 88 1.88 2.85 6.39
N ASN A 89 1.75 2.33 5.17
CA ASN A 89 1.17 1.03 4.89
C ASN A 89 2.29 0.05 4.57
N ILE A 90 2.40 -1.01 5.35
CA ILE A 90 3.47 -1.99 5.21
C ILE A 90 3.07 -2.99 4.13
N ARG A 91 3.99 -3.22 3.18
CA ARG A 91 3.81 -4.15 2.07
C ARG A 91 4.46 -5.50 2.33
N ASP A 92 5.65 -5.49 2.95
CA ASP A 92 6.40 -6.69 3.25
C ASP A 92 7.07 -6.60 4.64
N LEU A 93 7.24 -7.76 5.26
CA LEU A 93 7.78 -7.93 6.60
C LEU A 93 8.94 -8.90 6.60
N ASN A 94 9.88 -8.71 7.50
CA ASN A 94 10.88 -9.72 7.79
C ASN A 94 10.29 -10.86 8.62
N LEU A 95 10.07 -12.00 8.00
CA LEU A 95 9.45 -13.16 8.64
C LEU A 95 10.44 -14.31 8.88
N ALA A 96 11.73 -14.04 8.78
CA ALA A 96 12.78 -14.96 9.18
C ALA A 96 12.88 -14.99 10.71
N TYR A 97 12.51 -16.13 11.28
CA TYR A 97 12.49 -16.32 12.73
C TYR A 97 13.92 -16.49 13.32
N GLY A 98 14.81 -17.11 12.56
CA GLY A 98 16.21 -17.26 12.94
C GLY A 98 16.59 -18.67 13.41
N GLY A 99 15.70 -19.63 13.25
CA GLY A 99 15.96 -21.02 13.61
C GLY A 99 14.72 -21.88 13.49
N ILE A 100 14.93 -23.18 13.60
CA ILE A 100 13.83 -24.17 13.52
C ILE A 100 13.16 -24.40 14.88
N ASN A 101 13.88 -24.13 15.98
CA ASN A 101 13.36 -24.33 17.32
C ASN A 101 12.84 -23.03 17.92
N LEU A 102 11.59 -23.02 18.37
CA LEU A 102 10.94 -21.86 18.97
C LEU A 102 11.51 -21.51 20.37
N ASP A 103 12.07 -22.48 21.06
CA ASP A 103 12.49 -22.34 22.47
C ASP A 103 13.97 -21.94 22.64
N LEU A 104 14.77 -21.94 21.55
CA LEU A 104 16.19 -21.64 21.63
C LEU A 104 16.49 -20.18 21.25
N PRO A 105 17.22 -19.42 22.13
CA PRO A 105 17.68 -18.09 21.76
C PRO A 105 18.75 -18.17 20.64
N PRO A 106 18.86 -17.12 19.79
CA PRO A 106 18.12 -15.87 19.78
C PRO A 106 16.83 -15.97 18.93
N ASN A 107 15.77 -16.44 19.52
CA ASN A 107 14.50 -16.60 18.84
C ASN A 107 13.40 -15.75 19.51
N PRO A 108 12.65 -14.95 18.74
CA PRO A 108 12.92 -14.62 17.33
C PRO A 108 14.11 -13.66 17.17
N LEU A 109 14.69 -13.59 15.97
CA LEU A 109 15.68 -12.56 15.66
C LEU A 109 15.10 -11.16 15.93
N LEU A 110 15.96 -10.22 16.33
CA LEU A 110 15.56 -8.84 16.65
C LEU A 110 14.80 -8.14 15.50
N GLN A 111 15.07 -8.55 14.27
CA GLN A 111 14.42 -7.98 13.07
C GLN A 111 13.15 -8.75 12.65
N PHE A 112 12.75 -9.77 13.38
CA PHE A 112 11.51 -10.49 13.08
C PHE A 112 10.30 -9.55 13.21
N GLY A 113 9.45 -9.56 12.19
CA GLY A 113 8.29 -8.67 12.13
C GLY A 113 8.61 -7.22 11.72
N ALA A 114 9.88 -6.87 11.50
CA ALA A 114 10.26 -5.54 11.05
C ALA A 114 9.80 -5.30 9.60
N PRO A 115 9.34 -4.08 9.26
CA PRO A 115 9.01 -3.74 7.89
C PRO A 115 10.22 -3.84 6.97
N ARG A 116 10.06 -4.52 5.83
CA ARG A 116 11.06 -4.57 4.75
C ARG A 116 10.70 -3.64 3.61
N ASP A 117 9.41 -3.48 3.38
CA ASP A 117 8.89 -2.65 2.31
C ASP A 117 7.58 -2.01 2.71
N VAL A 118 7.33 -0.82 2.17
CA VAL A 118 6.13 -0.04 2.41
C VAL A 118 5.52 0.43 1.09
N PHE A 119 4.22 0.63 1.06
CA PHE A 119 3.57 1.32 -0.05
C PHE A 119 3.98 2.79 -0.09
N GLY A 120 3.79 3.42 -1.24
CA GLY A 120 4.16 4.82 -1.45
C GLY A 120 3.59 5.76 -0.38
N ALA A 121 4.42 6.72 0.03
CA ALA A 121 3.99 7.85 0.84
C ALA A 121 2.96 8.69 0.08
N ARG A 122 2.40 9.70 0.74
CA ARG A 122 1.50 10.67 0.09
C ARG A 122 2.15 11.28 -1.15
N GLN A 123 1.38 11.27 -2.24
CA GLN A 123 1.79 11.87 -3.51
C GLN A 123 0.72 12.86 -3.97
N LEU A 124 1.18 13.96 -4.55
CA LEU A 124 0.33 14.96 -5.18
C LEU A 124 0.71 15.05 -6.66
N GLN A 125 -0.28 15.03 -7.53
CA GLN A 125 -0.10 15.14 -8.97
C GLN A 125 -1.03 16.21 -9.52
N LEU A 126 -0.47 17.14 -10.29
CA LEU A 126 -1.21 18.14 -11.04
C LEU A 126 -1.25 17.74 -12.52
N GLY A 127 -2.45 17.68 -13.08
CA GLY A 127 -2.68 17.43 -14.50
C GLY A 127 -3.34 18.62 -15.18
N VAL A 128 -2.90 18.93 -16.40
CA VAL A 128 -3.50 19.95 -17.25
C VAL A 128 -3.71 19.36 -18.63
N LYS A 129 -4.95 19.50 -19.15
CA LYS A 129 -5.31 19.01 -20.48
C LYS A 129 -6.07 20.08 -21.25
N LEU A 130 -5.57 20.43 -22.41
CA LEU A 130 -6.22 21.33 -23.35
C LEU A 130 -6.83 20.50 -24.48
N ARG A 131 -8.08 20.79 -24.79
CA ARG A 131 -8.79 20.27 -25.97
C ARG A 131 -9.21 21.44 -26.84
N PHE A 132 -9.04 21.31 -28.15
CA PHE A 132 -9.40 22.29 -29.15
C PHE A 132 -9.96 21.57 -30.39
#